data_a6e8b0ad9226662d9e34263ebde2845a
#
_entry.id   a6e8b0ad9226662d9e34263ebde2845a
#
_cell.length_a   1.000
_cell.length_b   1.000
_cell.length_c   1.000
_cell.angle_alpha   90.00
_cell.angle_beta   90.00
_cell.angle_gamma   90.00
#
_symmetry.space_group_name_H-M   'P 1'
#
loop_
_entity.id
_entity.type
_entity.pdbx_description
1 polymer ?
#
loop_
_entity_poly.entity_id
_entity_poly.type
_entity_poly.pdbx_seq_one_letter_code
_entity_poly.pdbx_strand_id
1 'polypeptide(L)' 'MTKVPPASFSPELVAIMKAALDTAVHRFDQSHRTSATKAKMAQRIVRTASEGVTDLHSLMCVAVDEGREPAE' A
#
# COMPACT_ATOMS: atom_id res chain seq x y z
N MET A 1 -14.71 6.54 16.57
CA MET A 1 -14.78 5.99 15.27
C MET A 1 -14.04 4.68 15.11
N THR A 2 -14.67 3.72 14.51
CA THR A 2 -14.10 2.39 14.45
C THR A 2 -13.18 2.24 13.24
N LYS A 3 -11.98 1.76 13.52
CA LYS A 3 -11.06 1.46 12.46
C LYS A 3 -11.45 0.14 11.80
N VAL A 4 -11.41 0.11 10.48
CA VAL A 4 -11.72 -1.12 9.75
C VAL A 4 -10.52 -2.05 9.83
N PRO A 5 -10.65 -3.21 10.45
CA PRO A 5 -9.53 -4.15 10.54
C PRO A 5 -9.26 -4.78 9.17
N PRO A 6 -8.01 -5.18 8.90
CA PRO A 6 -7.69 -5.81 7.62
C PRO A 6 -8.54 -7.04 7.32
N ALA A 7 -8.95 -7.76 8.34
CA ALA A 7 -9.79 -8.95 8.17
C ALA A 7 -11.18 -8.60 7.63
N SER A 8 -11.59 -7.35 7.73
CA SER A 8 -12.89 -6.91 7.21
C SER A 8 -12.88 -6.59 5.72
N PHE A 9 -11.70 -6.51 5.12
CA PHE A 9 -11.63 -6.25 3.69
C PHE A 9 -12.06 -7.49 2.92
N SER A 10 -12.76 -7.26 1.80
CA SER A 10 -13.16 -8.38 0.96
C SER A 10 -11.92 -9.03 0.34
N PRO A 11 -12.03 -10.32 -0.03
CA PRO A 11 -10.90 -10.97 -0.71
C PRO A 11 -10.49 -10.24 -1.99
N GLU A 12 -11.44 -9.67 -2.70
CA GLU A 12 -11.14 -8.91 -3.91
C GLU A 12 -10.31 -7.68 -3.60
N LEU A 13 -10.69 -6.96 -2.54
CA LEU A 13 -9.97 -5.78 -2.15
C LEU A 13 -8.57 -6.13 -1.67
N VAL A 14 -8.44 -7.21 -0.91
CA VAL A 14 -7.13 -7.66 -0.44
C VAL A 14 -6.23 -7.97 -1.64
N ALA A 15 -6.78 -8.63 -2.67
CA ALA A 15 -6.01 -8.92 -3.87
C ALA A 15 -5.55 -7.64 -4.56
N ILE A 16 -6.43 -6.64 -4.62
CA ILE A 16 -6.09 -5.35 -5.22
C ILE A 16 -4.99 -4.67 -4.41
N MET A 17 -5.10 -4.71 -3.09
CA MET A 17 -4.09 -4.09 -2.22
C MET A 17 -2.74 -4.75 -2.41
N LYS A 18 -2.71 -6.07 -2.49
CA LYS A 18 -1.44 -6.79 -2.71
C LYS A 18 -0.85 -6.45 -4.07
N ALA A 19 -1.69 -6.40 -5.10
CA ALA A 19 -1.23 -6.06 -6.43
C ALA A 19 -0.69 -4.64 -6.48
N ALA A 20 -1.33 -3.71 -5.77
CA ALA A 20 -0.89 -2.33 -5.71
C ALA A 20 0.48 -2.24 -5.06
N LEU A 21 0.67 -2.94 -3.96
CA LEU A 21 1.95 -2.94 -3.26
C LEU A 21 3.04 -3.54 -4.14
N ASP A 22 2.76 -4.68 -4.73
CA ASP A 22 3.73 -5.37 -5.58
C ASP A 22 4.16 -4.49 -6.74
N THR A 23 3.19 -3.88 -7.42
CA THR A 23 3.49 -3.00 -8.55
C THR A 23 4.30 -1.80 -8.11
N ALA A 24 3.92 -1.21 -6.98
CA ALA A 24 4.62 -0.03 -6.49
C ALA A 24 6.05 -0.36 -6.10
N VAL A 25 6.27 -1.51 -5.46
CA VAL A 25 7.61 -1.94 -5.07
C VAL A 25 8.49 -2.10 -6.30
N HIS A 26 7.94 -2.64 -7.38
CA HIS A 26 8.72 -2.87 -8.59
C HIS A 26 9.09 -1.59 -9.33
N ARG A 27 8.55 -0.46 -8.92
CA ARG A 27 8.94 0.81 -9.50
C ARG A 27 10.23 1.37 -8.92
N PHE A 28 10.73 0.74 -7.86
CA PHE A 28 11.94 1.19 -7.20
C PHE A 28 13.09 0.24 -7.47
N ASP A 29 14.32 0.75 -7.36
CA ASP A 29 15.51 -0.07 -7.42
C ASP A 29 15.53 -1.07 -6.27
N GLN A 30 16.24 -2.17 -6.44
CA GLN A 30 16.37 -3.15 -5.39
C GLN A 30 16.94 -2.54 -4.11
N SER A 31 17.87 -1.62 -4.26
CA SER A 31 18.48 -0.97 -3.11
C SER A 31 17.46 -0.13 -2.34
N HIS A 32 16.37 0.25 -2.97
CA HIS A 32 15.33 1.05 -2.33
C HIS A 32 14.21 0.18 -1.76
N ARG A 33 14.23 -1.12 -2.08
CA ARG A 33 13.17 -2.05 -1.65
C ARG A 33 13.49 -2.67 -0.30
N THR A 34 13.67 -1.82 0.70
CA THR A 34 13.97 -2.32 2.05
C THR A 34 12.68 -2.76 2.73
N SER A 35 12.83 -3.57 3.79
CA SER A 35 11.68 -3.99 4.58
C SER A 35 10.95 -2.78 5.16
N ALA A 36 11.70 -1.78 5.60
CA ALA A 36 11.10 -0.58 6.17
C ALA A 36 10.26 0.15 5.12
N THR A 37 10.79 0.29 3.90
CA THR A 37 10.07 0.96 2.83
C THR A 37 8.80 0.20 2.47
N LYS A 38 8.91 -1.13 2.33
CA LYS A 38 7.74 -1.95 2.01
C LYS A 38 6.68 -1.84 3.09
N ALA A 39 7.09 -1.83 4.36
CA ALA A 39 6.15 -1.72 5.46
C ALA A 39 5.41 -0.39 5.43
N LYS A 40 6.12 0.69 5.15
CA LYS A 40 5.50 2.01 5.02
C LYS A 40 4.48 2.02 3.90
N MET A 41 4.84 1.45 2.76
CA MET A 41 3.95 1.42 1.61
C MET A 41 2.71 0.59 1.91
N ALA A 42 2.90 -0.56 2.55
CA ALA A 42 1.78 -1.43 2.89
C ALA A 42 0.83 -0.73 3.87
N GLN A 43 1.38 -0.07 4.88
CA GLN A 43 0.56 0.65 5.84
C GLN A 43 -0.23 1.76 5.16
N ARG A 44 0.38 2.46 4.23
CA ARG A 44 -0.32 3.52 3.52
C ARG A 44 -1.46 2.95 2.70
N ILE A 45 -1.24 1.81 2.06
CA ILE A 45 -2.29 1.17 1.26
C ILE A 45 -3.46 0.76 2.16
N VAL A 46 -3.16 0.13 3.29
CA VAL A 46 -4.21 -0.30 4.22
C VAL A 46 -5.01 0.90 4.72
N ARG A 47 -4.30 1.95 5.12
CA ARG A 47 -4.96 3.15 5.61
C ARG A 47 -5.85 3.77 4.54
N THR A 48 -5.34 3.89 3.32
CA THR A 48 -6.09 4.49 2.23
C THR A 48 -7.30 3.64 1.88
N ALA A 49 -7.14 2.33 1.87
CA ALA A 49 -8.26 1.43 1.58
C ALA A 49 -9.34 1.55 2.66
N SER A 50 -8.94 1.71 3.92
CA SER A 50 -9.91 1.85 5.00
C SER A 50 -10.66 3.16 4.93
N GLU A 51 -10.14 4.13 4.18
CA GLU A 51 -10.82 5.40 3.94
C GLU A 51 -11.80 5.32 2.78
N GLY A 52 -11.91 4.16 2.14
CA GLY A 52 -12.88 3.94 1.08
C GLY A 52 -12.29 3.88 -0.32
N VAL A 53 -10.99 4.05 -0.46
CA VAL A 53 -10.32 3.98 -1.76
C VAL A 53 -10.03 2.53 -2.08
N THR A 54 -10.67 2.00 -3.12
CA THR A 54 -10.54 0.59 -3.47
C THR A 54 -10.00 0.39 -4.88
N ASP A 55 -9.54 1.46 -5.49
CA ASP A 55 -9.07 1.45 -6.87
C ASP A 55 -7.58 1.10 -6.91
N LEU A 56 -7.22 0.15 -7.76
CA LEU A 56 -5.84 -0.31 -7.86
C LEU A 56 -4.89 0.85 -8.16
N HIS A 57 -5.25 1.67 -9.13
CA HIS A 57 -4.38 2.77 -9.54
C HIS A 57 -4.14 3.76 -8.39
N SER A 58 -5.20 4.12 -7.69
CA SER A 58 -5.09 5.06 -6.58
C SER A 58 -4.23 4.49 -5.46
N LEU A 59 -4.45 3.22 -5.13
CA LEU A 59 -3.66 2.58 -4.07
C LEU A 59 -2.20 2.46 -4.49
N MET A 60 -1.95 2.15 -5.75
CA MET A 60 -0.58 2.09 -6.25
C MET A 60 0.08 3.47 -6.17
N CYS A 61 -0.64 4.52 -6.53
CA CYS A 61 -0.08 5.87 -6.50
C CYS A 61 0.31 6.29 -5.10
N VAL A 62 -0.54 6.03 -4.11
CA VAL A 62 -0.21 6.42 -2.73
C VAL A 62 0.96 5.59 -2.21
N ALA A 63 1.06 4.34 -2.64
CA ALA A 63 2.18 3.49 -2.23
C ALA A 63 3.49 4.02 -2.82
N VAL A 64 3.49 4.39 -4.08
CA VAL A 64 4.69 4.95 -4.72
C VAL A 64 5.08 6.25 -4.04
N ASP A 65 4.12 7.10 -3.75
CA ASP A 65 4.37 8.36 -3.05
C ASP A 65 5.04 8.10 -1.70
N GLU A 66 4.49 7.15 -0.95
CA GLU A 66 5.01 6.84 0.37
C GLU A 66 6.42 6.28 0.26
N GLY A 67 6.67 5.44 -0.73
CA GLY A 67 7.98 4.83 -0.89
C GLY A 67 9.06 5.80 -1.34
N ARG A 68 8.68 6.92 -1.93
CA ARG A 68 9.64 7.94 -2.34
C ARG A 68 10.20 8.73 -1.18
N GLU A 69 9.45 8.80 -0.09
CA GLU A 69 9.88 9.60 1.03
C GLU A 69 10.97 8.89 1.80
N PRO A 70 11.95 9.63 2.31
CA PRO A 70 13.02 8.99 3.07
C PRO A 70 12.44 8.30 4.29
N ALA A 71 12.96 7.13 4.59
CA ALA A 71 12.60 6.43 5.80
C ALA A 71 13.27 7.12 6.96
N GLU A 72 12.48 7.57 7.91
CA GLU A 72 13.01 8.28 9.08
C GLU A 72 13.19 7.36 10.25
#